data_fee8b775b9a563b70730f0c667ad33b2
#
_entry.id   fee8b775b9a563b70730f0c667ad33b2
#
_cell.length_a   1.000
_cell.length_b   1.000
_cell.length_c   1.000
_cell.angle_alpha   90.00
_cell.angle_beta   90.00
_cell.angle_gamma   90.00
#
_symmetry.space_group_name_H-M   'P 1'
#
loop_
_entity.id
_entity.type
_entity.pdbx_description
1 polymer ?
#
loop_
_entity_poly.entity_id
_entity_poly.type
_entity_poly.pdbx_seq_one_letter_code
_entity_poly.pdbx_strand_id
1 'polypeptide(L)' 'MSPTTIYRAFNPAEAQLVRSQLEAAGFHPFVADELSALSIDGYALAAGGIRVQVPASEAANAREFLAAPPPPSA' A
#
# COMPACT_ATOMS: atom_id res chain seq x y z
N MET A 1 5.75 16.92 -5.24
CA MET A 1 5.76 16.22 -3.97
C MET A 1 6.00 14.76 -4.18
N SER A 2 6.86 14.18 -3.36
CA SER A 2 7.22 12.78 -3.52
C SER A 2 6.25 11.90 -2.78
N PRO A 3 5.82 10.79 -3.38
CA PRO A 3 4.98 9.85 -2.66
C PRO A 3 5.77 9.17 -1.53
N THR A 4 5.07 8.84 -0.48
CA THR A 4 5.67 8.23 0.70
C THR A 4 5.16 6.80 0.85
N THR A 5 6.07 5.87 1.06
CA THR A 5 5.70 4.47 1.25
C THR A 5 5.10 4.29 2.63
N ILE A 6 3.90 3.75 2.69
CA ILE A 6 3.19 3.53 3.94
C ILE A 6 2.92 2.05 4.22
N TYR A 7 3.13 1.19 3.23
CA TYR A 7 2.88 -0.22 3.40
C TYR A 7 3.68 -1.01 2.37
N ARG A 8 4.11 -2.19 2.75
CA ARG A 8 4.80 -3.10 1.83
C ARG A 8 4.04 -4.40 1.76
N ALA A 9 3.59 -4.74 0.55
CA ALA A 9 2.89 -5.98 0.31
C ALA A 9 3.85 -6.98 -0.32
N PHE A 10 3.63 -8.26 -0.08
CA PHE A 10 4.50 -9.29 -0.62
C PHE A 10 3.88 -10.05 -1.78
N ASN A 11 2.69 -9.65 -2.18
CA ASN A 11 2.07 -10.17 -3.40
C ASN A 11 1.11 -9.14 -3.96
N PRO A 12 0.80 -9.26 -5.27
CA PRO A 12 -0.07 -8.25 -5.92
C PRO A 12 -1.46 -8.18 -5.32
N ALA A 13 -2.01 -9.30 -4.89
CA ALA A 13 -3.36 -9.30 -4.31
C ALA A 13 -3.41 -8.48 -3.03
N GLU A 14 -2.40 -8.62 -2.18
CA GLU A 14 -2.31 -7.83 -0.96
C GLU A 14 -2.17 -6.35 -1.26
N ALA A 15 -1.34 -6.02 -2.24
CA ALA A 15 -1.15 -4.61 -2.64
C ALA A 15 -2.45 -4.01 -3.12
N GLN A 16 -3.21 -4.75 -3.92
CA GLN A 16 -4.49 -4.27 -4.44
C GLN A 16 -5.51 -4.11 -3.32
N LEU A 17 -5.51 -5.01 -2.36
CA LEU A 17 -6.42 -4.90 -1.23
C LEU A 17 -6.16 -3.65 -0.43
N VAL A 18 -4.90 -3.39 -0.09
CA VAL A 18 -4.54 -2.20 0.67
C VAL A 18 -4.86 -0.94 -0.12
N ARG A 19 -4.55 -0.95 -1.41
CA ARG A 19 -4.87 0.19 -2.27
C ARG A 19 -6.37 0.47 -2.27
N SER A 20 -7.17 -0.57 -2.41
CA SER A 20 -8.62 -0.40 -2.42
C SER A 20 -9.14 0.18 -1.11
N GLN A 21 -8.59 -0.28 0.00
CA GLN A 21 -9.00 0.23 1.31
C GLN A 21 -8.66 1.71 1.45
N LEU A 22 -7.48 2.11 0.98
CA LEU A 22 -7.08 3.50 1.05
C LEU A 22 -7.93 4.38 0.15
N GLU A 23 -8.24 3.90 -1.05
CA GLU A 23 -9.11 4.65 -1.96
C GLU A 23 -10.49 4.84 -1.35
N ALA A 24 -11.03 3.80 -0.73
CA ALA A 24 -12.33 3.89 -0.10
C ALA A 24 -12.36 4.89 1.05
N ALA A 25 -11.22 5.10 1.67
CA ALA A 25 -11.09 6.05 2.78
C ALA A 25 -10.80 7.47 2.31
N GLY A 26 -10.67 7.69 1.00
CA GLY A 26 -10.44 9.02 0.46
C GLY A 26 -8.99 9.36 0.19
N PHE A 27 -8.08 8.42 0.35
CA PHE A 27 -6.68 8.63 0.06
C PHE A 27 -6.38 8.38 -1.43
N HIS A 28 -5.18 8.75 -1.84
CA HIS A 28 -4.76 8.62 -3.24
C HIS A 28 -3.55 7.68 -3.32
N PRO A 29 -3.75 6.36 -3.17
CA PRO A 29 -2.63 5.44 -3.14
C PRO A 29 -2.04 5.16 -4.51
N PHE A 30 -0.73 4.88 -4.51
CA PHE A 30 -0.01 4.43 -5.69
C PHE A 30 0.66 3.11 -5.35
N VAL A 31 0.70 2.19 -6.30
CA VAL A 31 1.41 0.94 -6.12
C VAL A 31 2.69 1.02 -6.95
N ALA A 32 3.81 1.11 -6.26
CA ALA A 32 5.12 1.16 -6.90
C ALA A 32 5.64 -0.24 -7.13
N ASP A 33 6.41 -0.41 -8.20
CA ASP A 33 7.04 -1.69 -8.54
C ASP A 33 6.05 -2.77 -8.94
N GLU A 34 4.86 -2.36 -9.34
CA GLU A 34 3.83 -3.31 -9.74
C GLU A 34 4.26 -4.17 -10.91
N LEU A 35 4.91 -3.58 -11.90
CA LEU A 35 5.36 -4.33 -13.06
C LEU A 35 6.41 -5.38 -12.72
N SER A 36 7.32 -5.02 -11.82
CA SER A 36 8.34 -5.95 -11.39
C SER A 36 7.72 -7.13 -10.65
N ALA A 37 6.75 -6.85 -9.81
CA ALA A 37 6.08 -7.90 -9.05
C ALA A 37 5.32 -8.85 -9.96
N LEU A 38 4.73 -8.34 -11.02
CA LEU A 38 4.00 -9.16 -11.97
C LEU A 38 4.93 -10.03 -12.81
N SER A 39 6.14 -9.56 -13.04
CA SER A 39 7.08 -10.27 -13.89
C SER A 39 7.78 -11.41 -13.17
N ILE A 40 8.19 -11.17 -11.93
CA ILE A 40 9.02 -12.12 -11.19
C ILE A 40 8.61 -12.12 -9.73
N ASP A 41 7.95 -13.18 -9.28
CA ASP A 41 7.49 -13.27 -7.90
C ASP A 41 8.63 -13.15 -6.90
N GLY A 42 9.74 -13.83 -7.16
CA GLY A 42 10.89 -13.77 -6.27
C GLY A 42 11.49 -12.38 -6.19
N TYR A 43 11.34 -11.61 -7.24
CA TYR A 43 11.89 -10.28 -7.28
C TYR A 43 11.20 -9.35 -6.27
N ALA A 44 9.89 -9.49 -6.14
CA ALA A 44 9.14 -8.65 -5.20
C ALA A 44 9.64 -8.85 -3.77
N LEU A 45 9.92 -10.10 -3.40
CA LEU A 45 10.45 -10.40 -2.08
C LEU A 45 11.88 -9.88 -1.92
N ALA A 46 12.70 -10.06 -2.95
CA ALA A 46 14.08 -9.60 -2.91
C ALA A 46 14.18 -8.09 -2.81
N ALA A 47 13.23 -7.39 -3.40
CA ALA A 47 13.23 -5.93 -3.40
C ALA A 47 12.53 -5.33 -2.18
N GLY A 48 12.10 -6.15 -1.23
CA GLY A 48 11.44 -5.66 -0.03
C GLY A 48 9.95 -5.51 -0.18
N GLY A 49 9.37 -6.12 -1.21
CA GLY A 49 7.94 -6.12 -1.41
C GLY A 49 7.46 -5.05 -2.39
N ILE A 50 6.16 -5.03 -2.58
CA ILE A 50 5.50 -4.06 -3.43
C ILE A 50 5.14 -2.86 -2.55
N ARG A 51 5.61 -1.69 -2.93
CA ARG A 51 5.40 -0.50 -2.10
C ARG A 51 4.07 0.15 -2.41
N VAL A 52 3.26 0.35 -1.38
CA VAL A 52 2.03 1.12 -1.49
C VAL A 52 2.33 2.51 -0.94
N GLN A 53 2.16 3.52 -1.77
CA GLN A 53 2.54 4.88 -1.45
C GLN A 53 1.36 5.82 -1.55
N VAL A 54 1.43 6.92 -0.82
CA VAL A 54 0.44 8.00 -0.91
C VAL A 54 1.20 9.32 -0.98
N PRO A 55 0.56 10.41 -1.41
CA PRO A 55 1.21 11.71 -1.36
C PRO A 55 1.70 12.01 0.06
N ALA A 56 2.81 12.72 0.15
CA ALA A 56 3.41 13.00 1.45
C ALA A 56 2.41 13.66 2.41
N SER A 57 1.52 14.49 1.89
CA SER A 57 0.53 15.17 2.72
C SER A 57 -0.49 14.22 3.33
N GLU A 58 -0.62 13.01 2.79
CA GLU A 58 -1.57 12.02 3.29
C GLU A 58 -0.90 10.93 4.11
N ALA A 59 0.43 10.91 4.13
CA ALA A 59 1.17 9.77 4.70
C ALA A 59 0.84 9.50 6.16
N ALA A 60 0.82 10.53 6.99
CA ALA A 60 0.55 10.35 8.41
C ALA A 60 -0.84 9.77 8.64
N ASN A 61 -1.85 10.34 7.98
CA ASN A 61 -3.22 9.87 8.12
C ASN A 61 -3.41 8.48 7.56
N ALA A 62 -2.76 8.18 6.43
CA ALA A 62 -2.86 6.88 5.82
C ALA A 62 -2.23 5.81 6.70
N ARG A 63 -1.11 6.11 7.33
CA ARG A 63 -0.48 5.19 8.25
C ARG A 63 -1.38 4.91 9.45
N GLU A 64 -1.99 5.95 9.98
CA GLU A 64 -2.93 5.82 11.07
C GLU A 64 -4.11 4.93 10.69
N PHE A 65 -4.62 5.15 9.49
CA PHE A 65 -5.75 4.37 8.98
C PHE A 65 -5.39 2.88 8.92
N LEU A 66 -4.20 2.57 8.40
CA LEU A 66 -3.78 1.17 8.27
C LEU A 66 -3.43 0.54 9.61
N ALA A 67 -2.96 1.32 10.56
CA ALA A 67 -2.59 0.81 11.87
C ALA A 67 -3.77 0.71 12.83
N ALA A 68 -4.86 1.39 12.53
CA ALA A 68 -6.02 1.38 13.40
C ALA A 68 -6.63 -0.02 13.46
N PRO A 69 -7.05 -0.48 14.64
CA PRO A 69 -7.71 -1.77 14.72
C PRO A 69 -9.04 -1.69 13.97
N PRO A 70 -9.50 -2.81 13.40
CA PRO A 70 -10.79 -2.79 12.72
C PRO A 70 -11.87 -2.41 13.72
N PRO A 71 -12.88 -1.65 13.28
CA PRO A 71 -13.95 -1.29 14.19
C PRO A 71 -14.64 -2.55 14.69
N PRO A 72 -15.08 -2.56 15.94
CA PRO A 72 -15.80 -3.71 16.43
C PRO A 72 -17.01 -3.91 15.56
N SER A 73 -17.08 -5.06 14.92
CA SER A 73 -18.23 -5.29 14.10
C SER A 73 -19.42 -5.50 14.97
N ALA A 74 -20.40 -4.81 14.61
CA ALA A 74 -21.65 -4.99 15.29
C ALA A 74 -22.22 -6.35 14.96
#